data_e28ddac0dc62b21511a18e63eee0f0c3
#
_entry.id   e28ddac0dc62b21511a18e63eee0f0c3
#
_cell.length_a   1.000
_cell.length_b   1.000
_cell.length_c   1.000
_cell.angle_alpha   90.00
_cell.angle_beta   90.00
_cell.angle_gamma   90.00
#
_symmetry.space_group_name_H-M   'P 1'
#
loop_
_entity.id
_entity.type
_entity.pdbx_description
1 polymer ?
#
loop_
_entity_poly.entity_id
_entity_poly.type
_entity_poly.pdbx_seq_one_letter_code
_entity_poly.pdbx_strand_id
1 'polypeptide(L)'
;TCIKFQVMIVVYILLGLIVTLLVAAALMPKSYNVEKSVVIKKPAAEVMGFVGNLNHYSKWNPWQQSDPTAKSTITGSPHTSGHKYGWEGKKVGVGSLTLESKDDKHIHFLLEFFKPWKSQAKDNWHFEPWGDGGETKVTWQNSGDLPWPMARLMGPMINKNLNHQFEVGLENLKKMVEAG
;
A
#
# COMPACT_ATOMS: atom_id res chain seq x y z
N THR A 1 -11.45 49.54 -18.44
CA THR A 1 -12.44 48.58 -18.99
C THR A 1 -11.73 47.30 -19.50
N CYS A 2 -10.58 47.40 -20.18
CA CYS A 2 -9.83 46.28 -20.74
C CYS A 2 -9.34 45.27 -19.69
N ILE A 3 -8.81 45.74 -18.54
CA ILE A 3 -8.30 44.89 -17.44
C ILE A 3 -9.43 44.04 -16.84
N LYS A 4 -10.62 44.63 -16.63
CA LYS A 4 -11.77 43.87 -16.09
C LYS A 4 -12.22 42.76 -17.03
N PHE A 5 -12.17 42.99 -18.33
CA PHE A 5 -12.53 41.98 -19.33
C PHE A 5 -11.52 40.82 -19.39
N GLN A 6 -10.23 41.14 -19.33
CA GLN A 6 -9.16 40.10 -19.22
C GLN A 6 -9.27 39.25 -17.95
N VAL A 7 -9.54 39.86 -16.81
CA VAL A 7 -9.74 39.13 -15.53
C VAL A 7 -10.95 38.22 -15.63
N MET A 8 -12.05 38.66 -16.22
CA MET A 8 -13.24 37.80 -16.43
C MET A 8 -12.92 36.58 -17.31
N ILE A 9 -12.19 36.76 -18.43
CA ILE A 9 -11.81 35.62 -19.27
C ILE A 9 -10.98 34.59 -18.47
N VAL A 10 -9.98 35.05 -17.70
CA VAL A 10 -9.14 34.18 -16.88
C VAL A 10 -10.02 33.42 -15.88
N VAL A 11 -10.96 34.10 -15.22
CA VAL A 11 -11.88 33.44 -14.25
C VAL A 11 -12.74 32.36 -14.94
N TYR A 12 -13.30 32.63 -16.12
CA TYR A 12 -14.08 31.62 -16.86
C TYR A 12 -13.24 30.43 -17.31
N ILE A 13 -11.99 30.66 -17.73
CA ILE A 13 -11.06 29.57 -18.09
C ILE A 13 -10.78 28.70 -16.88
N LEU A 14 -10.48 29.30 -15.71
CA LEU A 14 -10.22 28.57 -14.47
C LEU A 14 -11.46 27.78 -14.01
N LEU A 15 -12.65 28.37 -14.08
CA LEU A 15 -13.89 27.68 -13.76
C LEU A 15 -14.15 26.50 -14.71
N GLY A 16 -13.93 26.69 -16.02
CA GLY A 16 -14.03 25.61 -17.00
C GLY A 16 -13.06 24.47 -16.72
N LEU A 17 -11.82 24.79 -16.36
CA LEU A 17 -10.82 23.79 -16.00
C LEU A 17 -11.23 23.00 -14.73
N ILE A 18 -11.69 23.69 -13.70
CA ILE A 18 -12.17 23.05 -12.45
C ILE A 18 -13.34 22.11 -12.75
N VAL A 19 -14.34 22.56 -13.51
CA VAL A 19 -15.49 21.72 -13.88
C VAL A 19 -15.03 20.49 -14.66
N THR A 20 -14.11 20.67 -15.61
CA THR A 20 -13.55 19.54 -16.39
C THR A 20 -12.86 18.52 -15.49
N LEU A 21 -12.05 18.97 -14.51
CA LEU A 21 -11.40 18.08 -13.55
C LEU A 21 -12.39 17.36 -12.65
N LEU A 22 -13.45 18.03 -12.19
CA LEU A 22 -14.49 17.42 -11.37
C LEU A 22 -15.28 16.35 -12.14
N VAL A 23 -15.60 16.61 -13.40
CA VAL A 23 -16.25 15.64 -14.29
C VAL A 23 -15.33 14.46 -14.56
N ALA A 24 -14.05 14.71 -14.86
CA ALA A 24 -13.06 13.65 -15.05
C ALA A 24 -12.96 12.77 -13.79
N ALA A 25 -12.87 13.37 -12.60
CA ALA A 25 -12.85 12.63 -11.32
C ALA A 25 -14.13 11.80 -11.09
N ALA A 26 -15.28 12.26 -11.55
CA ALA A 26 -16.55 11.53 -11.42
C ALA A 26 -16.58 10.25 -12.28
N LEU A 27 -15.88 10.26 -13.42
CA LEU A 27 -15.77 9.12 -14.33
C LEU A 27 -14.66 8.13 -13.95
N MET A 28 -13.75 8.51 -13.06
CA MET A 28 -12.65 7.64 -12.62
C MET A 28 -13.11 6.58 -11.59
N PRO A 29 -12.36 5.45 -11.46
CA PRO A 29 -12.64 4.40 -10.48
C PRO A 29 -12.77 4.95 -9.06
N LYS A 30 -13.71 4.37 -8.30
CA LYS A 30 -13.97 4.75 -6.89
C LYS A 30 -13.05 4.04 -5.90
N SER A 31 -12.35 3.01 -6.35
CA SER A 31 -11.44 2.18 -5.56
C SER A 31 -10.29 1.69 -6.42
N TYR A 32 -9.23 1.24 -5.78
CA TYR A 32 -8.12 0.56 -6.43
C TYR A 32 -7.96 -0.86 -5.85
N ASN A 33 -7.37 -1.73 -6.63
CA ASN A 33 -6.92 -3.06 -6.23
C ASN A 33 -5.61 -3.35 -6.96
N VAL A 34 -4.54 -3.56 -6.19
CA VAL A 34 -3.22 -3.91 -6.70
C VAL A 34 -2.85 -5.28 -6.15
N GLU A 35 -2.39 -6.15 -7.02
CA GLU A 35 -1.99 -7.51 -6.67
C GLU A 35 -0.70 -7.87 -7.39
N LYS A 36 0.24 -8.50 -6.68
CA LYS A 36 1.49 -9.04 -7.21
C LYS A 36 1.81 -10.38 -6.54
N SER A 37 2.47 -11.24 -7.28
CA SER A 37 2.87 -12.56 -6.79
C SER A 37 4.32 -12.85 -7.08
N VAL A 38 4.94 -13.67 -6.21
CA VAL A 38 6.29 -14.21 -6.39
C VAL A 38 6.31 -15.65 -5.89
N VAL A 39 7.19 -16.47 -6.46
CA VAL A 39 7.47 -17.81 -5.93
C VAL A 39 8.73 -17.76 -5.07
N ILE A 40 8.62 -18.22 -3.83
CA ILE A 40 9.69 -18.29 -2.83
C ILE A 40 10.01 -19.76 -2.57
N LYS A 41 11.28 -20.13 -2.59
CA LYS A 41 11.78 -21.51 -2.39
C LYS A 41 11.84 -21.88 -0.91
N LYS A 42 10.69 -21.79 -0.25
CA LYS A 42 10.49 -22.16 1.16
C LYS A 42 9.05 -22.60 1.38
N PRO A 43 8.77 -23.48 2.36
CA PRO A 43 7.42 -23.89 2.72
C PRO A 43 6.55 -22.72 3.19
N ALA A 44 5.24 -22.78 2.94
CA ALA A 44 4.30 -21.71 3.26
C ALA A 44 4.33 -21.26 4.73
N ALA A 45 4.48 -22.19 5.67
CA ALA A 45 4.55 -21.89 7.11
C ALA A 45 5.75 -20.99 7.44
N GLU A 46 6.89 -21.21 6.80
CA GLU A 46 8.11 -20.40 7.00
C GLU A 46 7.91 -18.99 6.44
N VAL A 47 7.41 -18.87 5.20
CA VAL A 47 7.16 -17.57 4.57
C VAL A 47 6.12 -16.76 5.36
N MET A 48 5.03 -17.40 5.78
CA MET A 48 4.01 -16.81 6.65
C MET A 48 4.59 -16.35 7.99
N GLY A 49 5.58 -17.08 8.52
CA GLY A 49 6.32 -16.71 9.71
C GLY A 49 7.03 -15.38 9.58
N PHE A 50 7.62 -15.10 8.41
CA PHE A 50 8.26 -13.80 8.15
C PHE A 50 7.25 -12.68 7.96
N VAL A 51 6.17 -12.90 7.19
CA VAL A 51 5.16 -11.87 6.89
C VAL A 51 4.34 -11.53 8.13
N GLY A 52 3.91 -12.53 8.92
CA GLY A 52 3.10 -12.33 10.12
C GLY A 52 3.88 -11.79 11.33
N ASN A 53 5.20 -11.70 11.24
CA ASN A 53 6.05 -11.10 12.28
C ASN A 53 6.53 -9.71 11.83
N LEU A 54 5.81 -8.67 12.24
CA LEU A 54 6.11 -7.28 11.85
C LEU A 54 7.45 -6.75 12.40
N ASN A 55 8.13 -7.49 13.31
CA ASN A 55 9.51 -7.16 13.69
C ASN A 55 10.49 -7.29 12.51
N HIS A 56 10.14 -8.08 11.50
CA HIS A 56 10.94 -8.23 10.29
C HIS A 56 10.54 -7.25 9.17
N TYR A 57 9.39 -6.58 9.30
CA TYR A 57 8.79 -5.76 8.25
C TYR A 57 9.71 -4.68 7.72
N SER A 58 10.42 -3.95 8.60
CA SER A 58 11.36 -2.90 8.19
C SER A 58 12.54 -3.41 7.35
N LYS A 59 12.87 -4.70 7.41
CA LYS A 59 14.02 -5.28 6.71
C LYS A 59 13.76 -5.49 5.21
N TRP A 60 12.50 -5.71 4.84
CA TRP A 60 12.11 -5.98 3.44
C TRP A 60 11.11 -4.97 2.86
N ASN A 61 10.45 -4.21 3.70
CA ASN A 61 9.49 -3.17 3.34
C ASN A 61 10.15 -2.10 2.44
N PRO A 62 9.66 -1.86 1.20
CA PRO A 62 10.26 -0.94 0.26
C PRO A 62 10.16 0.53 0.70
N TRP A 63 9.14 0.89 1.48
CA TRP A 63 8.95 2.27 1.96
C TRP A 63 9.99 2.69 2.99
N GLN A 64 10.55 1.75 3.78
CA GLN A 64 11.65 2.04 4.69
C GLN A 64 12.90 2.51 3.94
N GLN A 65 13.13 2.00 2.73
CA GLN A 65 14.24 2.44 1.88
C GLN A 65 13.99 3.85 1.31
N SER A 66 12.73 4.21 1.09
CA SER A 66 12.32 5.53 0.57
C SER A 66 12.46 6.64 1.61
N ASP A 67 12.31 6.31 2.89
CA ASP A 67 12.49 7.24 4.02
C ASP A 67 13.26 6.57 5.17
N PRO A 68 14.61 6.47 5.04
CA PRO A 68 15.45 5.82 6.04
C PRO A 68 15.40 6.48 7.42
N THR A 69 14.92 7.74 7.51
CA THR A 69 14.80 8.49 8.75
C THR A 69 13.45 8.29 9.46
N ALA A 70 12.53 7.57 8.82
CA ALA A 70 11.24 7.26 9.41
C ALA A 70 11.41 6.43 10.70
N LYS A 71 10.74 6.87 11.75
CA LYS A 71 10.70 6.14 13.03
C LYS A 71 9.63 5.08 12.93
N SER A 72 9.92 3.89 13.44
CA SER A 72 8.95 2.81 13.55
C SER A 72 8.75 2.39 14.99
N THR A 73 7.54 1.97 15.30
CA THR A 73 7.15 1.40 16.59
C THR A 73 6.41 0.08 16.35
N ILE A 74 6.71 -0.92 17.17
CA ILE A 74 6.06 -2.24 17.07
C ILE A 74 5.39 -2.52 18.39
N THR A 75 4.13 -2.96 18.35
CA THR A 75 3.33 -3.33 19.52
C THR A 75 2.59 -4.64 19.27
N GLY A 76 2.17 -5.30 20.34
CA GLY A 76 1.52 -6.61 20.27
C GLY A 76 2.52 -7.74 20.03
N SER A 77 2.02 -8.98 20.05
CA SER A 77 2.83 -10.19 19.87
C SER A 77 2.81 -10.64 18.41
N PRO A 78 3.93 -11.11 17.85
CA PRO A 78 3.97 -11.68 16.51
C PRO A 78 2.87 -12.72 16.26
N HIS A 79 2.34 -12.73 15.05
CA HIS A 79 1.31 -13.68 14.58
C HIS A 79 -0.05 -13.61 15.28
N THR A 80 -0.28 -12.63 16.14
CA THR A 80 -1.57 -12.45 16.85
C THR A 80 -2.30 -11.21 16.34
N SER A 81 -3.63 -11.26 16.35
CA SER A 81 -4.46 -10.09 16.07
C SER A 81 -4.06 -8.93 16.99
N GLY A 82 -3.97 -7.73 16.41
CA GLY A 82 -3.49 -6.53 17.10
C GLY A 82 -1.97 -6.32 17.05
N HIS A 83 -1.17 -7.28 16.51
CA HIS A 83 0.24 -7.02 16.22
C HIS A 83 0.36 -5.89 15.21
N LYS A 84 1.06 -4.82 15.58
CA LYS A 84 1.04 -3.55 14.85
C LYS A 84 2.43 -3.00 14.62
N TYR A 85 2.67 -2.55 13.40
CA TYR A 85 3.81 -1.75 12.99
C TYR A 85 3.32 -0.33 12.69
N GLY A 86 3.76 0.64 13.48
CA GLY A 86 3.51 2.07 13.24
C GLY A 86 4.73 2.74 12.62
N TRP A 87 4.52 3.75 11.80
CA TRP A 87 5.60 4.57 11.26
C TRP A 87 5.27 6.06 11.30
N GLU A 88 6.33 6.87 11.42
CA GLU A 88 6.29 8.32 11.32
C GLU A 88 7.51 8.80 10.54
N GLY A 89 7.29 9.39 9.36
CA GLY A 89 8.34 9.88 8.49
C GLY A 89 7.92 11.10 7.68
N LYS A 90 8.90 11.82 7.15
CA LYS A 90 8.66 13.04 6.35
C LYS A 90 8.12 12.71 4.96
N LYS A 91 8.60 11.63 4.35
CA LYS A 91 8.20 11.20 3.00
C LYS A 91 7.04 10.19 3.04
N VAL A 92 7.08 9.26 4.01
CA VAL A 92 6.08 8.19 4.14
C VAL A 92 4.87 8.58 4.98
N GLY A 93 4.88 9.77 5.58
CA GLY A 93 3.79 10.25 6.43
C GLY A 93 3.71 9.51 7.77
N VAL A 94 2.50 9.42 8.31
CA VAL A 94 2.22 8.73 9.57
C VAL A 94 1.14 7.70 9.33
N GLY A 95 1.37 6.47 9.77
CA GLY A 95 0.40 5.39 9.59
C GLY A 95 0.71 4.16 10.42
N SER A 96 -0.08 3.12 10.21
CA SER A 96 0.12 1.81 10.85
C SER A 96 -0.35 0.66 9.99
N LEU A 97 0.28 -0.50 10.14
CA LEU A 97 -0.12 -1.79 9.61
C LEU A 97 -0.45 -2.69 10.81
N THR A 98 -1.68 -3.15 10.90
CA THR A 98 -2.16 -3.97 12.02
C THR A 98 -2.62 -5.31 11.51
N LEU A 99 -2.11 -6.40 12.07
CA LEU A 99 -2.58 -7.75 11.79
C LEU A 99 -3.99 -7.91 12.36
N GLU A 100 -4.98 -8.16 11.51
CA GLU A 100 -6.38 -8.39 11.90
C GLU A 100 -6.65 -9.87 12.13
N SER A 101 -6.26 -10.70 11.16
CA SER A 101 -6.49 -12.15 11.23
C SER A 101 -5.44 -12.92 10.43
N LYS A 102 -5.29 -14.19 10.79
CA LYS A 102 -4.41 -15.15 10.13
C LYS A 102 -5.07 -16.53 10.17
N ASP A 103 -5.01 -17.25 9.05
CA ASP A 103 -5.33 -18.66 8.93
C ASP A 103 -4.15 -19.45 8.32
N ASP A 104 -4.37 -20.66 7.83
CA ASP A 104 -3.33 -21.54 7.28
C ASP A 104 -2.79 -21.07 5.91
N LYS A 105 -3.49 -20.16 5.22
CA LYS A 105 -3.16 -19.70 3.86
C LYS A 105 -3.21 -18.20 3.69
N HIS A 106 -3.77 -17.47 4.65
CA HIS A 106 -3.99 -16.03 4.53
C HIS A 106 -3.50 -15.27 5.75
N ILE A 107 -3.07 -14.04 5.50
CA ILE A 107 -2.85 -13.02 6.53
C ILE A 107 -3.55 -11.76 6.06
N HIS A 108 -4.35 -11.17 6.93
CA HIS A 108 -5.08 -9.94 6.67
C HIS A 108 -4.59 -8.84 7.59
N PHE A 109 -4.18 -7.74 6.99
CA PHE A 109 -3.79 -6.54 7.72
C PHE A 109 -4.73 -5.38 7.39
N LEU A 110 -4.95 -4.53 8.37
CA LEU A 110 -5.49 -3.19 8.19
C LEU A 110 -4.34 -2.21 8.04
N LEU A 111 -4.32 -1.51 6.92
CA LEU A 111 -3.38 -0.42 6.65
C LEU A 111 -4.09 0.91 6.89
N GLU A 112 -3.55 1.73 7.77
CA GLU A 112 -4.11 3.02 8.14
C GLU A 112 -3.09 4.13 7.90
N PHE A 113 -3.53 5.22 7.29
CA PHE A 113 -2.78 6.45 7.17
C PHE A 113 -3.44 7.54 8.03
N PHE A 114 -2.65 8.28 8.79
CA PHE A 114 -3.11 9.36 9.66
C PHE A 114 -2.68 10.73 9.15
N LYS A 115 -1.56 10.81 8.45
CA LYS A 115 -1.01 12.02 7.81
C LYS A 115 -0.40 11.66 6.44
N PRO A 116 -0.51 12.55 5.42
CA PRO A 116 -1.09 13.91 5.47
C PRO A 116 -2.62 13.93 5.53
N TRP A 117 -3.33 12.88 5.13
CA TRP A 117 -4.79 12.70 5.23
C TRP A 117 -5.13 11.29 5.69
N LYS A 118 -6.26 11.19 6.35
CA LYS A 118 -6.74 9.91 6.88
C LYS A 118 -7.29 9.04 5.75
N SER A 119 -6.81 7.81 5.67
CA SER A 119 -7.34 6.78 4.79
C SER A 119 -7.06 5.39 5.34
N GLN A 120 -7.79 4.39 4.84
CA GLN A 120 -7.63 2.99 5.20
C GLN A 120 -7.58 2.14 3.93
N ALA A 121 -6.85 1.03 4.00
CA ALA A 121 -6.78 0.02 2.97
C ALA A 121 -6.71 -1.37 3.59
N LYS A 122 -7.19 -2.37 2.84
CA LYS A 122 -6.99 -3.77 3.17
C LYS A 122 -5.68 -4.23 2.55
N ASP A 123 -4.87 -4.89 3.33
CA ASP A 123 -3.60 -5.47 2.89
C ASP A 123 -3.64 -6.96 3.16
N ASN A 124 -3.84 -7.74 2.10
CA ASN A 124 -4.11 -9.17 2.16
C ASN A 124 -2.96 -9.96 1.56
N TRP A 125 -2.65 -11.07 2.20
CA TRP A 125 -1.63 -12.00 1.77
C TRP A 125 -2.20 -13.39 1.59
N HIS A 126 -1.86 -14.04 0.48
CA HIS A 126 -2.22 -15.42 0.20
C HIS A 126 -0.97 -16.26 -0.07
N PHE A 127 -0.92 -17.46 0.51
CA PHE A 127 0.20 -18.38 0.45
C PHE A 127 -0.28 -19.72 -0.08
N GLU A 128 0.16 -20.09 -1.28
CA GLU A 128 -0.18 -21.35 -1.94
C GLU A 128 1.07 -22.21 -2.09
N PRO A 129 1.03 -23.51 -1.70
CA PRO A 129 2.08 -24.44 -2.07
C PRO A 129 2.30 -24.44 -3.58
N TRP A 130 3.57 -24.42 -3.99
CA TRP A 130 3.96 -24.38 -5.40
C TRP A 130 4.87 -25.55 -5.73
N GLY A 131 4.74 -26.13 -6.95
CA GLY A 131 5.49 -27.30 -7.36
C GLY A 131 5.28 -28.49 -6.44
N ASP A 132 6.34 -29.14 -6.02
CA ASP A 132 6.32 -30.32 -5.16
C ASP A 132 6.12 -30.03 -3.67
N GLY A 133 5.70 -28.80 -3.33
CA GLY A 133 5.40 -28.36 -1.95
C GLY A 133 6.56 -27.80 -1.14
N GLY A 134 7.77 -27.75 -1.74
CA GLY A 134 8.94 -27.11 -1.15
C GLY A 134 9.02 -25.59 -1.42
N GLU A 135 8.13 -25.09 -2.27
CA GLU A 135 8.05 -23.70 -2.68
C GLU A 135 6.66 -23.14 -2.35
N THR A 136 6.57 -21.81 -2.28
CA THR A 136 5.32 -21.12 -2.01
C THR A 136 5.11 -19.99 -3.01
N LYS A 137 3.97 -19.98 -3.70
CA LYS A 137 3.49 -18.80 -4.40
C LYS A 137 2.88 -17.86 -3.38
N VAL A 138 3.48 -16.70 -3.22
CA VAL A 138 3.03 -15.63 -2.33
C VAL A 138 2.36 -14.57 -3.16
N THR A 139 1.13 -14.22 -2.82
CA THR A 139 0.37 -13.13 -3.44
C THR A 139 0.12 -12.04 -2.42
N TRP A 140 0.53 -10.83 -2.74
CA TRP A 140 0.29 -9.62 -1.96
C TRP A 140 -0.73 -8.74 -2.68
N GLN A 141 -1.85 -8.46 -2.01
CA GLN A 141 -2.95 -7.66 -2.52
C GLN A 141 -3.21 -6.47 -1.60
N ASN A 142 -3.38 -5.30 -2.18
CA ASN A 142 -3.83 -4.13 -1.44
C ASN A 142 -4.99 -3.46 -2.16
N SER A 143 -6.04 -3.13 -1.42
CA SER A 143 -7.23 -2.48 -1.97
C SER A 143 -7.76 -1.42 -1.03
N GLY A 144 -8.25 -0.32 -1.61
CA GLY A 144 -8.79 0.78 -0.84
C GLY A 144 -9.68 1.68 -1.67
N ASP A 145 -10.39 2.57 -1.00
CA ASP A 145 -11.25 3.55 -1.62
C ASP A 145 -10.45 4.75 -2.14
N LEU A 146 -10.96 5.35 -3.21
CA LEU A 146 -10.48 6.60 -3.79
C LEU A 146 -11.56 7.67 -3.61
N PRO A 147 -11.58 8.40 -2.48
CA PRO A 147 -12.54 9.48 -2.25
C PRO A 147 -12.46 10.55 -3.35
N TRP A 148 -13.64 10.98 -3.80
CA TRP A 148 -13.80 12.03 -4.79
C TRP A 148 -13.44 13.41 -4.19
N PRO A 149 -12.91 14.35 -4.95
CA PRO A 149 -12.43 14.21 -6.34
C PRO A 149 -10.94 13.83 -6.43
N MET A 150 -10.11 14.27 -5.46
CA MET A 150 -8.65 14.29 -5.55
C MET A 150 -8.05 12.88 -5.60
N ALA A 151 -8.48 11.97 -4.71
CA ALA A 151 -7.92 10.61 -4.69
C ALA A 151 -8.21 9.85 -5.99
N ARG A 152 -9.37 10.11 -6.63
CA ARG A 152 -9.67 9.51 -7.95
C ARG A 152 -8.75 10.01 -9.05
N LEU A 153 -8.49 11.32 -9.08
CA LEU A 153 -7.54 11.91 -10.03
C LEU A 153 -6.12 11.36 -9.84
N MET A 154 -5.74 11.05 -8.60
CA MET A 154 -4.45 10.44 -8.26
C MET A 154 -4.42 8.91 -8.44
N GLY A 155 -5.56 8.26 -8.64
CA GLY A 155 -5.69 6.80 -8.73
C GLY A 155 -4.69 6.12 -9.67
N PRO A 156 -4.51 6.58 -10.92
CA PRO A 156 -3.52 6.00 -11.84
C PRO A 156 -2.08 6.06 -11.31
N MET A 157 -1.71 7.16 -10.64
CA MET A 157 -0.39 7.34 -10.04
C MET A 157 -0.23 6.44 -8.81
N ILE A 158 -1.24 6.35 -7.96
CA ILE A 158 -1.27 5.44 -6.80
C ILE A 158 -1.09 4.00 -7.28
N ASN A 159 -1.86 3.58 -8.27
CA ASN A 159 -1.81 2.23 -8.81
C ASN A 159 -0.42 1.89 -9.39
N LYS A 160 0.16 2.78 -10.19
CA LYS A 160 1.51 2.62 -10.75
C LYS A 160 2.58 2.51 -9.65
N ASN A 161 2.50 3.39 -8.63
CA ASN A 161 3.45 3.39 -7.52
C ASN A 161 3.36 2.10 -6.70
N LEU A 162 2.16 1.69 -6.30
CA LEU A 162 1.95 0.46 -5.53
C LEU A 162 2.42 -0.78 -6.29
N ASN A 163 2.14 -0.89 -7.60
CA ASN A 163 2.62 -2.00 -8.42
C ASN A 163 4.15 -2.12 -8.35
N HIS A 164 4.87 -1.01 -8.50
CA HIS A 164 6.32 -0.99 -8.41
C HIS A 164 6.82 -1.34 -7.01
N GLN A 165 6.25 -0.74 -5.96
CA GLN A 165 6.65 -1.00 -4.58
C GLN A 165 6.40 -2.47 -4.18
N PHE A 166 5.33 -3.07 -4.67
CA PHE A 166 5.03 -4.47 -4.40
C PHE A 166 6.03 -5.42 -5.06
N GLU A 167 6.45 -5.13 -6.29
CA GLU A 167 7.52 -5.89 -6.96
C GLU A 167 8.82 -5.83 -6.15
N VAL A 168 9.23 -4.64 -5.73
CA VAL A 168 10.44 -4.45 -4.91
C VAL A 168 10.30 -5.15 -3.56
N GLY A 169 9.16 -4.98 -2.88
CA GLY A 169 8.92 -5.59 -1.56
C GLY A 169 8.89 -7.11 -1.59
N LEU A 170 8.23 -7.71 -2.57
CA LEU A 170 8.19 -9.17 -2.74
C LEU A 170 9.57 -9.74 -3.08
N GLU A 171 10.35 -9.05 -3.91
CA GLU A 171 11.73 -9.48 -4.22
C GLU A 171 12.63 -9.38 -2.98
N ASN A 172 12.50 -8.33 -2.17
CA ASN A 172 13.23 -8.19 -0.92
C ASN A 172 12.84 -9.29 0.08
N LEU A 173 11.53 -9.55 0.23
CA LEU A 173 11.01 -10.64 1.07
C LEU A 173 11.58 -11.98 0.62
N LYS A 174 11.53 -12.28 -0.68
CA LYS A 174 12.09 -13.51 -1.26
C LYS A 174 13.55 -13.69 -0.89
N LYS A 175 14.39 -12.68 -1.15
CA LYS A 175 15.81 -12.72 -0.82
C LYS A 175 16.07 -12.98 0.65
N MET A 176 15.31 -12.32 1.52
CA MET A 176 15.47 -12.46 2.97
C MET A 176 15.07 -13.85 3.45
N VAL A 177 13.96 -14.39 2.96
CA VAL A 177 13.43 -15.70 3.38
C VAL A 177 14.28 -16.85 2.83
N GLU A 178 14.77 -16.74 1.59
CA GLU A 178 15.63 -17.76 0.98
C GLU A 178 17.07 -17.78 1.53
N ALA A 179 17.52 -16.68 2.15
CA ALA A 179 18.86 -16.58 2.75
C ALA A 179 18.94 -17.13 4.19
N GLY A 180 17.79 -17.26 4.88
CA GLY A 180 17.69 -17.80 6.25
C GLY A 180 17.28 -19.25 6.24
#